data_5a180a9a3924ab4237bbe023b79eded8
#
_entry.id   5a180a9a3924ab4237bbe023b79eded8
#
_cell.length_a   1.000
_cell.length_b   1.000
_cell.length_c   1.000
_cell.angle_alpha   90.00
_cell.angle_beta   90.00
_cell.angle_gamma   90.00
#
_symmetry.space_group_name_H-M   'P 1'
#
loop_
_entity.id
_entity.type
_entity.pdbx_description
1 polymer ?
#
loop_
_entity_poly.entity_id
_entity_poly.type
_entity_poly.pdbx_seq_one_letter_code
_entity_poly.pdbx_strand_id
1 'polypeptide(L)'
;EGRLRRVQPAAGRRVVLTDDQIQLPGSVDQLGVKMRGYLRALARDRLATASDGYAARLGRDYNRLTLRDTRSRWGSCSSQGALMYSWRLIMAPPDVLQYVAAHEVAHLSEMNHAPSFWALVGDLYGDYGPARRWLKENGAGLHNFRFGD
;
A
#
# COMPACT_ATOMS: atom_id res chain seq x y z
N GLU A 1 3.50 8.13 -2.03
CA GLU A 1 4.77 7.46 -1.76
C GLU A 1 5.61 8.30 -0.78
N GLY A 2 4.99 8.71 0.34
CA GLY A 2 5.67 9.36 1.46
C GLY A 2 6.08 10.81 1.26
N ARG A 3 5.73 11.43 0.14
CA ARG A 3 6.07 12.83 -0.15
C ARG A 3 4.81 13.68 -0.23
N LEU A 4 4.89 14.89 0.32
CA LEU A 4 3.83 15.87 0.17
C LEU A 4 3.86 16.48 -1.24
N ARG A 5 2.70 16.53 -1.88
CA ARG A 5 2.54 17.14 -3.21
C ARG A 5 1.22 17.92 -3.26
N ARG A 6 1.25 19.01 -3.99
CA ARG A 6 0.02 19.77 -4.28
C ARG A 6 -0.78 19.04 -5.36
N VAL A 7 -2.09 19.01 -5.19
CA VAL A 7 -3.01 18.47 -6.20
C VAL A 7 -3.61 19.63 -6.96
N GLN A 8 -3.49 19.62 -8.29
CA GLN A 8 -3.99 20.68 -9.15
C GLN A 8 -4.75 20.12 -10.35
N PRO A 9 -5.84 20.79 -10.76
CA PRO A 9 -6.49 20.46 -12.03
C PRO A 9 -5.59 20.89 -13.20
N ALA A 10 -5.64 20.15 -14.29
CA ALA A 10 -4.88 20.45 -15.49
C ALA A 10 -5.67 20.13 -16.74
N ALA A 11 -5.36 20.83 -17.82
CA ALA A 11 -5.85 20.48 -19.15
C ALA A 11 -5.18 19.20 -19.61
N GLY A 12 -5.86 18.43 -20.44
CA GLY A 12 -5.31 17.16 -20.96
C GLY A 12 -6.01 15.94 -20.40
N ARG A 13 -5.49 14.78 -20.76
CA ARG A 13 -6.09 13.49 -20.44
C ARG A 13 -5.23 12.60 -19.53
N ARG A 14 -4.04 13.08 -19.16
CA ARG A 14 -3.08 12.30 -18.40
C ARG A 14 -2.83 12.91 -17.02
N VAL A 15 -2.59 12.04 -16.03
CA VAL A 15 -2.04 12.45 -14.76
C VAL A 15 -0.57 12.79 -14.96
N VAL A 16 -0.15 13.97 -14.46
CA VAL A 16 1.25 14.37 -14.47
C VAL A 16 1.75 14.47 -13.04
N LEU A 17 2.83 13.76 -12.75
CA LEU A 17 3.47 13.73 -11.44
C LEU A 17 4.79 14.50 -11.51
N THR A 18 4.91 15.52 -10.66
CA THR A 18 6.16 16.24 -10.44
C THR A 18 6.60 16.09 -8.98
N ASP A 19 7.75 16.66 -8.61
CA ASP A 19 8.24 16.53 -7.22
C ASP A 19 7.31 17.15 -6.19
N ASP A 20 6.59 18.22 -6.54
CA ASP A 20 5.74 18.97 -5.61
C ASP A 20 4.26 18.99 -6.01
N GLN A 21 3.90 18.45 -7.18
CA GLN A 21 2.53 18.50 -7.70
C GLN A 21 2.07 17.17 -8.27
N ILE A 22 0.76 16.94 -8.16
CA ILE A 22 0.05 15.94 -8.96
C ILE A 22 -0.99 16.71 -9.77
N GLN A 23 -0.83 16.71 -11.09
CA GLN A 23 -1.76 17.36 -12.02
C GLN A 23 -2.75 16.31 -12.54
N LEU A 24 -4.03 16.57 -12.33
CA LEU A 24 -5.10 15.66 -12.72
C LEU A 24 -5.96 16.29 -13.81
N PRO A 25 -6.32 15.54 -14.85
CA PRO A 25 -7.25 16.05 -15.86
C PRO A 25 -8.64 16.26 -15.25
N GLY A 26 -9.31 17.34 -15.66
CA GLY A 26 -10.66 17.64 -15.23
C GLY A 26 -10.76 18.90 -14.40
N SER A 27 -11.95 19.12 -13.83
CA SER A 27 -12.28 20.30 -13.03
C SER A 27 -11.88 20.13 -11.56
N VAL A 28 -11.87 21.26 -10.83
CA VAL A 28 -11.64 21.27 -9.38
C VAL A 28 -12.66 20.38 -8.64
N ASP A 29 -13.92 20.37 -9.09
CA ASP A 29 -14.98 19.59 -8.46
C ASP A 29 -14.73 18.07 -8.53
N GLN A 30 -13.91 17.61 -9.46
CA GLN A 30 -13.60 16.20 -9.68
C GLN A 30 -12.28 15.76 -9.06
N LEU A 31 -11.52 16.70 -8.46
CA LEU A 31 -10.15 16.40 -7.98
C LEU A 31 -10.12 15.28 -6.95
N GLY A 32 -11.02 15.30 -5.97
CA GLY A 32 -11.04 14.30 -4.91
C GLY A 32 -11.24 12.90 -5.45
N VAL A 33 -12.27 12.72 -6.28
CA VAL A 33 -12.59 11.41 -6.86
C VAL A 33 -11.47 10.92 -7.78
N LYS A 34 -10.96 11.80 -8.64
CA LYS A 34 -9.88 11.45 -9.57
C LYS A 34 -8.57 11.13 -8.84
N MET A 35 -8.28 11.89 -7.79
CA MET A 35 -7.11 11.64 -6.96
C MET A 35 -7.18 10.27 -6.28
N ARG A 36 -8.32 9.94 -5.71
CA ARG A 36 -8.52 8.62 -5.10
C ARG A 36 -8.33 7.51 -6.13
N GLY A 37 -8.93 7.67 -7.32
CA GLY A 37 -8.77 6.69 -8.40
C GLY A 37 -7.32 6.52 -8.83
N TYR A 38 -6.59 7.61 -8.97
CA TYR A 38 -5.16 7.58 -9.30
C TYR A 38 -4.35 6.87 -8.22
N LEU A 39 -4.58 7.22 -6.95
CA LEU A 39 -3.85 6.62 -5.83
C LEU A 39 -4.15 5.12 -5.70
N ARG A 40 -5.41 4.72 -5.89
CA ARG A 40 -5.78 3.30 -5.85
C ARG A 40 -5.11 2.51 -6.97
N ALA A 41 -5.07 3.05 -8.17
CA ALA A 41 -4.40 2.40 -9.31
C ALA A 41 -2.90 2.25 -9.05
N LEU A 42 -2.26 3.30 -8.53
CA LEU A 42 -0.85 3.27 -8.18
C LEU A 42 -0.58 2.28 -7.03
N ALA A 43 -1.45 2.27 -6.02
CA ALA A 43 -1.35 1.32 -4.91
C ALA A 43 -1.44 -0.12 -5.40
N ARG A 44 -2.37 -0.42 -6.29
CA ARG A 44 -2.50 -1.76 -6.87
C ARG A 44 -1.23 -2.18 -7.58
N ASP A 45 -0.67 -1.30 -8.40
CA ASP A 45 0.56 -1.59 -9.13
C ASP A 45 1.73 -1.88 -8.18
N ARG A 46 1.95 -1.02 -7.19
CA ARG A 46 3.06 -1.17 -6.24
C ARG A 46 2.90 -2.39 -5.33
N LEU A 47 1.68 -2.63 -4.83
CA LEU A 47 1.40 -3.76 -3.94
C LEU A 47 1.42 -5.09 -4.68
N ALA A 48 0.91 -5.14 -5.92
CA ALA A 48 0.99 -6.35 -6.73
C ALA A 48 2.45 -6.69 -7.05
N THR A 49 3.25 -5.71 -7.48
CA THR A 49 4.67 -5.93 -7.77
C THR A 49 5.41 -6.43 -6.52
N ALA A 50 5.19 -5.80 -5.37
CA ALA A 50 5.83 -6.21 -4.12
C ALA A 50 5.39 -7.61 -3.71
N SER A 51 4.09 -7.89 -3.75
CA SER A 51 3.54 -9.20 -3.37
C SER A 51 4.04 -10.30 -4.29
N ASP A 52 4.10 -10.06 -5.59
CA ASP A 52 4.62 -11.02 -6.56
C ASP A 52 6.11 -11.34 -6.28
N GLY A 53 6.89 -10.33 -5.98
CA GLY A 53 8.32 -10.50 -5.67
C GLY A 53 8.54 -11.33 -4.40
N TYR A 54 7.84 -11.01 -3.32
CA TYR A 54 7.96 -11.75 -2.06
C TYR A 54 7.39 -13.16 -2.17
N ALA A 55 6.26 -13.34 -2.87
CA ALA A 55 5.68 -14.66 -3.10
C ALA A 55 6.61 -15.57 -3.89
N ALA A 56 7.27 -15.03 -4.92
CA ALA A 56 8.26 -15.77 -5.70
C ALA A 56 9.44 -16.21 -4.84
N ARG A 57 9.96 -15.33 -3.97
CA ARG A 57 11.06 -15.67 -3.06
C ARG A 57 10.65 -16.71 -2.02
N LEU A 58 9.40 -16.66 -1.57
CA LEU A 58 8.83 -17.61 -0.63
C LEU A 58 8.53 -18.97 -1.28
N GLY A 59 8.32 -18.99 -2.61
CA GLY A 59 7.92 -20.18 -3.33
C GLY A 59 6.44 -20.52 -3.14
N ARG A 60 5.60 -19.54 -2.88
CA ARG A 60 4.15 -19.69 -2.69
C ARG A 60 3.39 -18.73 -3.58
N ASP A 61 2.22 -19.14 -4.05
CA ASP A 61 1.32 -18.30 -4.81
C ASP A 61 0.19 -17.80 -3.92
N TYR A 62 -0.22 -16.54 -4.14
CA TYR A 62 -1.46 -16.05 -3.56
C TYR A 62 -2.56 -16.12 -4.63
N ASN A 63 -3.81 -16.22 -4.17
CA ASN A 63 -4.92 -16.51 -5.05
C ASN A 63 -5.55 -15.21 -5.63
N ARG A 64 -5.59 -14.13 -4.87
CA ARG A 64 -6.06 -12.83 -5.35
C ARG A 64 -5.54 -11.71 -4.46
N LEU A 65 -5.60 -10.49 -4.99
CA LEU A 65 -5.24 -9.28 -4.27
C LEU A 65 -6.36 -8.26 -4.41
N THR A 66 -6.87 -7.76 -3.29
CA THR A 66 -7.89 -6.72 -3.25
C THR A 66 -7.42 -5.51 -2.48
N LEU A 67 -7.93 -4.35 -2.84
CA LEU A 67 -7.67 -3.09 -2.13
C LEU A 67 -8.94 -2.63 -1.42
N ARG A 68 -8.77 -2.11 -0.20
CA ARG A 68 -9.87 -1.55 0.59
C ARG A 68 -9.41 -0.29 1.30
N ASP A 69 -10.36 0.42 1.88
CA ASP A 69 -10.08 1.57 2.75
C ASP A 69 -10.41 1.16 4.19
N THR A 70 -9.54 0.32 4.76
CA THR A 70 -9.72 -0.22 6.11
C THR A 70 -9.02 0.65 7.14
N ARG A 71 -9.61 0.75 8.36
CA ARG A 71 -9.04 1.55 9.46
C ARG A 71 -8.38 0.70 10.53
N SER A 72 -8.81 -0.56 10.69
CA SER A 72 -8.35 -1.44 11.77
C SER A 72 -7.09 -2.23 11.42
N ARG A 73 -6.74 -2.32 10.15
CA ARG A 73 -5.57 -3.07 9.68
C ARG A 73 -5.09 -2.52 8.34
N TRP A 74 -3.80 -2.73 8.06
CA TRP A 74 -3.19 -2.29 6.79
C TRP A 74 -3.23 -3.37 5.72
N GLY A 75 -3.38 -4.62 6.13
CA GLY A 75 -3.50 -5.74 5.21
C GLY A 75 -4.02 -6.98 5.92
N SER A 76 -4.28 -8.01 5.14
CA SER A 76 -4.65 -9.33 5.64
C SER A 76 -4.32 -10.40 4.62
N CYS A 77 -4.20 -11.64 5.08
CA CYS A 77 -4.05 -12.81 4.24
C CYS A 77 -4.96 -13.90 4.77
N SER A 78 -5.85 -14.42 3.94
CA SER A 78 -6.72 -15.53 4.32
C SER A 78 -5.96 -16.86 4.24
N SER A 79 -6.53 -17.90 4.85
CA SER A 79 -5.96 -19.26 4.76
C SER A 79 -5.96 -19.80 3.34
N GLN A 80 -6.80 -19.27 2.46
CA GLN A 80 -6.83 -19.63 1.03
C GLN A 80 -5.89 -18.78 0.17
N GLY A 81 -5.13 -17.87 0.77
CA GLY A 81 -4.18 -17.04 0.03
C GLY A 81 -4.79 -15.80 -0.61
N ALA A 82 -5.89 -15.28 -0.10
CA ALA A 82 -6.44 -14.00 -0.54
C ALA A 82 -5.77 -12.87 0.23
N LEU A 83 -5.04 -12.02 -0.49
CA LEU A 83 -4.39 -10.84 0.06
C LEU A 83 -5.33 -9.64 -0.01
N MET A 84 -5.36 -8.84 1.05
CA MET A 84 -6.05 -7.55 1.08
C MET A 84 -5.08 -6.51 1.62
N TYR A 85 -5.11 -5.32 1.02
CA TYR A 85 -4.31 -4.19 1.48
C TYR A 85 -5.14 -2.92 1.50
N SER A 86 -4.84 -2.03 2.44
CA SER A 86 -5.33 -0.66 2.38
C SER A 86 -4.64 0.08 1.25
N TRP A 87 -5.40 0.69 0.34
CA TRP A 87 -4.81 1.49 -0.74
C TRP A 87 -4.06 2.72 -0.20
N ARG A 88 -4.38 3.16 1.03
CA ARG A 88 -3.70 4.31 1.66
C ARG A 88 -2.22 4.06 1.93
N LEU A 89 -1.76 2.81 1.87
CA LEU A 89 -0.33 2.48 1.96
C LEU A 89 0.51 3.17 0.89
N ILE A 90 -0.10 3.55 -0.26
CA ILE A 90 0.64 4.28 -1.30
C ILE A 90 1.10 5.66 -0.83
N MET A 91 0.44 6.23 0.18
CA MET A 91 0.81 7.51 0.76
C MET A 91 1.89 7.38 1.84
N ALA A 92 2.17 6.17 2.31
CA ALA A 92 3.27 5.89 3.22
C ALA A 92 4.61 5.90 2.48
N PRO A 93 5.75 5.97 3.19
CA PRO A 93 7.05 5.74 2.55
C PRO A 93 7.07 4.38 1.83
N PRO A 94 7.77 4.26 0.70
CA PRO A 94 7.82 3.00 -0.06
C PRO A 94 8.27 1.79 0.78
N ASP A 95 9.19 1.97 1.71
CA ASP A 95 9.66 0.90 2.59
C ASP A 95 8.54 0.33 3.46
N VAL A 96 7.62 1.18 3.89
CA VAL A 96 6.48 0.77 4.72
C VAL A 96 5.50 -0.09 3.91
N LEU A 97 5.19 0.33 2.69
CA LEU A 97 4.37 -0.46 1.78
C LEU A 97 5.01 -1.83 1.52
N GLN A 98 6.31 -1.85 1.27
CA GLN A 98 7.06 -3.10 1.06
C GLN A 98 6.98 -4.02 2.28
N TYR A 99 7.12 -3.45 3.48
CA TYR A 99 7.03 -4.22 4.70
C TYR A 99 5.65 -4.87 4.87
N VAL A 100 4.57 -4.13 4.65
CA VAL A 100 3.21 -4.68 4.77
C VAL A 100 2.99 -5.80 3.75
N ALA A 101 3.49 -5.63 2.52
CA ALA A 101 3.42 -6.69 1.51
C ALA A 101 4.17 -7.94 1.96
N ALA A 102 5.38 -7.81 2.47
CA ALA A 102 6.17 -8.95 2.98
C ALA A 102 5.46 -9.63 4.17
N HIS A 103 4.86 -8.84 5.06
CA HIS A 103 4.12 -9.34 6.23
C HIS A 103 2.93 -10.21 5.78
N GLU A 104 2.11 -9.72 4.85
CA GLU A 104 0.94 -10.48 4.41
C GLU A 104 1.32 -11.70 3.58
N VAL A 105 2.34 -11.58 2.72
CA VAL A 105 2.85 -12.72 1.94
C VAL A 105 3.42 -13.81 2.86
N ALA A 106 4.09 -13.43 3.95
CA ALA A 106 4.62 -14.40 4.91
C ALA A 106 3.50 -15.28 5.51
N HIS A 107 2.29 -14.75 5.63
CA HIS A 107 1.14 -15.52 6.09
C HIS A 107 0.73 -16.66 5.14
N LEU A 108 1.20 -16.67 3.91
CA LEU A 108 0.99 -17.82 3.02
C LEU A 108 1.65 -19.10 3.57
N SER A 109 2.67 -18.96 4.38
CA SER A 109 3.38 -20.10 5.01
C SER A 109 3.16 -20.18 6.51
N GLU A 110 2.99 -19.05 7.20
CA GLU A 110 2.89 -18.98 8.66
C GLU A 110 1.71 -18.09 9.04
N MET A 111 0.57 -18.71 9.37
CA MET A 111 -0.66 -17.95 9.66
C MET A 111 -0.63 -17.21 11.00
N ASN A 112 0.10 -17.73 11.99
CA ASN A 112 0.18 -17.13 13.32
C ASN A 112 1.41 -16.23 13.44
N HIS A 113 1.33 -15.19 14.27
CA HIS A 113 2.44 -14.28 14.56
C HIS A 113 3.43 -14.91 15.57
N ALA A 114 3.79 -16.17 15.36
CA ALA A 114 4.80 -16.87 16.14
C ALA A 114 6.21 -16.42 15.76
N PRO A 115 7.25 -16.77 16.54
CA PRO A 115 8.64 -16.43 16.18
C PRO A 115 9.04 -16.87 14.77
N SER A 116 8.56 -18.01 14.29
CA SER A 116 8.79 -18.49 12.92
C SER A 116 8.24 -17.55 11.85
N PHE A 117 7.08 -16.93 12.12
CA PHE A 117 6.51 -15.92 11.22
C PHE A 117 7.43 -14.69 11.13
N TRP A 118 7.85 -14.15 12.27
CA TRP A 118 8.69 -12.96 12.30
C TRP A 118 10.08 -13.22 11.71
N ALA A 119 10.62 -14.42 11.88
CA ALA A 119 11.86 -14.83 11.22
C ALA A 119 11.67 -14.83 9.70
N LEU A 120 10.54 -15.33 9.21
CA LEU A 120 10.23 -15.33 7.78
C LEU A 120 10.08 -13.91 7.22
N VAL A 121 9.42 -13.01 7.93
CA VAL A 121 9.33 -11.60 7.53
C VAL A 121 10.73 -10.99 7.44
N GLY A 122 11.60 -11.27 8.40
CA GLY A 122 12.98 -10.83 8.37
C GLY A 122 13.75 -11.36 7.16
N ASP A 123 13.53 -12.61 6.79
CA ASP A 123 14.17 -13.22 5.61
C ASP A 123 13.68 -12.58 4.31
N LEU A 124 12.39 -12.24 4.23
CA LEU A 124 11.80 -11.64 3.02
C LEU A 124 12.13 -10.16 2.88
N TYR A 125 12.04 -9.42 3.96
CA TYR A 125 12.13 -7.95 3.94
C TYR A 125 13.44 -7.42 4.50
N GLY A 126 13.95 -8.01 5.56
CA GLY A 126 15.09 -7.51 6.31
C GLY A 126 14.66 -6.91 7.65
N ASP A 127 15.35 -5.86 8.12
CA ASP A 127 15.02 -5.20 9.39
C ASP A 127 13.70 -4.42 9.27
N TYR A 128 12.64 -5.00 9.80
CA TYR A 128 11.29 -4.43 9.74
C TYR A 128 10.96 -3.49 10.91
N GLY A 129 11.83 -3.34 11.87
CA GLY A 129 11.59 -2.49 13.04
C GLY A 129 11.22 -1.06 12.71
N PRO A 130 11.99 -0.36 11.84
CA PRO A 130 11.65 1.00 11.43
C PRO A 130 10.28 1.13 10.76
N ALA A 131 9.92 0.22 9.86
CA ALA A 131 8.63 0.25 9.17
C ALA A 131 7.47 0.03 10.13
N ARG A 132 7.59 -0.90 11.07
CA ARG A 132 6.57 -1.12 12.10
C ARG A 132 6.38 0.11 12.97
N ARG A 133 7.48 0.75 13.41
CA ARG A 133 7.41 1.97 14.19
C ARG A 133 6.72 3.09 13.42
N TRP A 134 7.06 3.25 12.16
CA TRP A 134 6.44 4.27 11.32
C TRP A 134 4.91 4.11 11.29
N LEU A 135 4.41 2.90 11.07
CA LEU A 135 2.97 2.62 11.06
C LEU A 135 2.33 2.92 12.40
N LYS A 136 2.98 2.55 13.49
CA LYS A 136 2.48 2.80 14.83
C LYS A 136 2.39 4.31 15.13
N GLU A 137 3.39 5.07 14.72
CA GLU A 137 3.50 6.50 15.02
C GLU A 137 2.74 7.38 14.02
N ASN A 138 2.66 6.98 12.75
CA ASN A 138 2.17 7.82 11.66
C ASN A 138 0.99 7.24 10.90
N GLY A 139 0.68 5.95 11.07
CA GLY A 139 -0.35 5.27 10.26
C GLY A 139 -1.71 5.94 10.35
N ALA A 140 -2.13 6.37 11.54
CA ALA A 140 -3.42 7.03 11.71
C ALA A 140 -3.55 8.30 10.86
N GLY A 141 -2.45 9.01 10.63
CA GLY A 141 -2.43 10.22 9.81
C GLY A 141 -2.83 9.99 8.36
N LEU A 142 -2.64 8.79 7.84
CA LEU A 142 -3.04 8.45 6.45
C LEU A 142 -4.55 8.50 6.26
N HIS A 143 -5.34 8.33 7.31
CA HIS A 143 -6.79 8.39 7.28
C HIS A 143 -7.34 9.82 7.37
N ASN A 144 -6.49 10.81 7.60
CA ASN A 144 -6.89 12.21 7.66
C ASN A 144 -7.16 12.80 6.26
N PHE A 145 -6.67 12.18 5.21
CA PHE A 145 -6.89 12.65 3.84
C PHE A 145 -8.28 12.24 3.37
N ARG A 146 -9.04 13.22 2.86
CA ARG A 146 -10.40 13.02 2.34
C ARG A 146 -10.43 13.29 0.84
N PHE A 147 -11.22 12.52 0.12
CA PHE A 147 -11.26 12.52 -1.35
C PHE A 147 -12.69 12.70 -1.87
N GLY A 148 -13.37 13.71 -1.37
CA GLY A 148 -14.70 14.08 -1.86
C GLY A 148 -15.88 13.33 -1.22
N ASP A 149 -15.68 12.73 -0.08
CA ASP A 149 -16.69 12.01 0.70
C ASP A 149 -17.19 12.80 1.94
#